data_4da139e3633403134c4cb8d97aad211c
#
_entry.id   4da139e3633403134c4cb8d97aad211c
#
_cell.length_a   1.000
_cell.length_b   1.000
_cell.length_c   1.000
_cell.angle_alpha   90.00
_cell.angle_beta   90.00
_cell.angle_gamma   90.00
#
_symmetry.space_group_name_H-M   'P 1'
#
loop_
_entity.id
_entity.type
_entity.pdbx_description
1 polymer ?
#
loop_
_entity_poly.entity_id
_entity_poly.type
_entity_poly.pdbx_seq_one_letter_code
_entity_poly.pdbx_strand_id
1 'polypeptide(L)'
;MKLKKDKRREAIRQQIDSNPFITDHELSDLFQVSIQTIRLDRTYLNIPELRKRIKLVAEKNYDQISSIEEQEFIGDLIQVNPNVKAQSILDITSDSVFHKTGIARGHVLFAQANSLCVALIKQPTVLTHESSIQFIEKVKLNDTVKAEARVVNQTAKHYYVEVKSYVKHTLVFKRKF
;
A
#
# COMPACT_ATOMS: atom_id res chain seq x y z
N MET A 1 -13.50 21.22 -20.18
CA MET A 1 -14.89 21.70 -19.90
C MET A 1 -15.29 21.26 -18.51
N LYS A 2 -15.56 22.18 -17.57
CA LYS A 2 -15.95 21.83 -16.20
C LYS A 2 -17.29 21.08 -16.20
N LEU A 3 -17.33 19.88 -15.63
CA LEU A 3 -18.56 19.13 -15.47
C LEU A 3 -19.55 19.87 -14.52
N LYS A 4 -20.85 19.84 -14.84
CA LYS A 4 -21.89 20.27 -13.89
C LYS A 4 -21.83 19.41 -12.63
N LYS A 5 -22.25 19.97 -11.49
CA LYS A 5 -22.10 19.39 -10.15
C LYS A 5 -22.54 17.93 -10.06
N ASP A 6 -23.73 17.59 -10.55
CA ASP A 6 -24.27 16.23 -10.44
C ASP A 6 -23.52 15.23 -11.33
N LYS A 7 -23.18 15.62 -12.57
CA LYS A 7 -22.35 14.79 -13.46
C LYS A 7 -20.95 14.59 -12.90
N ARG A 8 -20.37 15.61 -12.23
CA ARG A 8 -19.07 15.48 -11.58
C ARG A 8 -19.11 14.50 -10.42
N ARG A 9 -20.15 14.56 -9.58
CA ARG A 9 -20.34 13.64 -8.45
C ARG A 9 -20.44 12.20 -8.91
N GLU A 10 -21.23 11.94 -9.94
CA GLU A 10 -21.34 10.61 -10.52
C GLU A 10 -19.98 10.12 -11.07
N ALA A 11 -19.25 10.97 -11.78
CA ALA A 11 -17.93 10.63 -12.28
C ALA A 11 -16.89 10.41 -11.15
N ILE A 12 -16.96 11.17 -10.04
CA ILE A 12 -16.13 10.94 -8.85
C ILE A 12 -16.42 9.56 -8.26
N ARG A 13 -17.68 9.17 -8.13
CA ARG A 13 -18.07 7.84 -7.64
C ARG A 13 -17.45 6.75 -8.52
N GLN A 14 -17.66 6.82 -9.83
CA GLN A 14 -17.12 5.84 -10.79
C GLN A 14 -15.60 5.74 -10.72
N GLN A 15 -14.89 6.87 -10.57
CA GLN A 15 -13.42 6.86 -10.44
C GLN A 15 -12.96 6.19 -9.14
N ILE A 16 -13.64 6.44 -8.02
CA ILE A 16 -13.29 5.83 -6.74
C ILE A 16 -13.66 4.34 -6.70
N ASP A 17 -14.77 3.95 -7.31
CA ASP A 17 -15.19 2.54 -7.41
C ASP A 17 -14.21 1.73 -8.27
N SER A 18 -13.68 2.33 -9.34
CA SER A 18 -12.66 1.69 -10.20
C SER A 18 -11.25 1.71 -9.58
N ASN A 19 -10.91 2.73 -8.81
CA ASN A 19 -9.63 2.88 -8.12
C ASN A 19 -9.84 3.46 -6.71
N PRO A 20 -10.04 2.61 -5.69
CA PRO A 20 -10.22 3.05 -4.30
C PRO A 20 -9.06 3.85 -3.72
N PHE A 21 -7.88 3.80 -4.36
CA PHE A 21 -6.64 4.45 -3.91
C PHE A 21 -6.42 5.83 -4.52
N ILE A 22 -7.31 6.31 -5.40
CA ILE A 22 -7.22 7.65 -5.99
C ILE A 22 -7.30 8.72 -4.90
N THR A 23 -6.39 9.67 -4.92
CA THR A 23 -6.30 10.76 -3.94
C THR A 23 -7.26 11.91 -4.28
N ASP A 24 -7.58 12.76 -3.30
CA ASP A 24 -8.34 13.99 -3.53
C ASP A 24 -7.59 14.95 -4.47
N HIS A 25 -6.25 14.89 -4.50
CA HIS A 25 -5.41 15.69 -5.38
C HIS A 25 -5.56 15.22 -6.84
N GLU A 26 -5.42 13.93 -7.09
CA GLU A 26 -5.60 13.36 -8.43
C GLU A 26 -7.02 13.60 -8.97
N LEU A 27 -8.04 13.49 -8.12
CA LEU A 27 -9.42 13.85 -8.49
C LEU A 27 -9.56 15.35 -8.79
N SER A 28 -8.91 16.22 -8.00
CA SER A 28 -8.89 17.66 -8.21
C SER A 28 -8.29 18.01 -9.58
N ASP A 29 -7.19 17.37 -9.94
CA ASP A 29 -6.53 17.55 -11.23
C ASP A 29 -7.38 17.01 -12.39
N LEU A 30 -7.95 15.82 -12.22
CA LEU A 30 -8.79 15.17 -13.22
C LEU A 30 -10.04 15.99 -13.56
N PHE A 31 -10.71 16.54 -12.54
CA PHE A 31 -11.95 17.30 -12.71
C PHE A 31 -11.76 18.82 -12.82
N GLN A 32 -10.53 19.31 -12.73
CA GLN A 32 -10.18 20.73 -12.79
C GLN A 32 -10.99 21.58 -11.80
N VAL A 33 -11.06 21.11 -10.55
CA VAL A 33 -11.71 21.78 -9.41
C VAL A 33 -10.79 21.78 -8.21
N SER A 34 -11.08 22.59 -7.19
CA SER A 34 -10.27 22.60 -5.97
C SER A 34 -10.42 21.28 -5.16
N ILE A 35 -9.38 20.92 -4.40
CA ILE A 35 -9.41 19.77 -3.47
C ILE A 35 -10.58 19.91 -2.50
N GLN A 36 -10.91 21.12 -2.04
CA GLN A 36 -12.05 21.38 -1.18
C GLN A 36 -13.37 21.00 -1.85
N THR A 37 -13.53 21.28 -3.15
CA THR A 37 -14.71 20.86 -3.92
C THR A 37 -14.83 19.34 -3.96
N ILE A 38 -13.71 18.63 -4.18
CA ILE A 38 -13.69 17.16 -4.16
C ILE A 38 -14.09 16.62 -2.79
N ARG A 39 -13.56 17.18 -1.70
CA ARG A 39 -13.94 16.79 -0.33
C ARG A 39 -15.42 16.95 -0.05
N LEU A 40 -16.01 18.08 -0.44
CA LEU A 40 -17.43 18.33 -0.30
C LEU A 40 -18.29 17.34 -1.14
N ASP A 41 -17.87 17.08 -2.37
CA ASP A 41 -18.58 16.12 -3.23
C ASP A 41 -18.47 14.69 -2.69
N ARG A 42 -17.30 14.26 -2.18
CA ARG A 42 -17.15 12.96 -1.50
C ARG A 42 -18.07 12.85 -0.25
N THR A 43 -18.07 13.90 0.59
CA THR A 43 -18.92 13.94 1.79
C THR A 43 -20.40 13.80 1.42
N TYR A 44 -20.86 14.51 0.39
CA TYR A 44 -22.21 14.39 -0.11
C TYR A 44 -22.56 12.98 -0.62
N LEU A 45 -21.58 12.29 -1.22
CA LEU A 45 -21.73 10.92 -1.73
C LEU A 45 -21.57 9.85 -0.63
N ASN A 46 -21.30 10.23 0.61
CA ASN A 46 -20.94 9.35 1.72
C ASN A 46 -19.69 8.47 1.42
N ILE A 47 -18.77 8.98 0.59
CA ILE A 47 -17.52 8.29 0.26
C ILE A 47 -16.45 8.71 1.27
N PRO A 48 -15.84 7.77 2.01
CA PRO A 48 -14.83 8.09 3.01
C PRO A 48 -13.52 8.61 2.38
N GLU A 49 -12.70 9.26 3.20
CA GLU A 49 -11.36 9.69 2.82
C GLU A 49 -10.45 8.51 2.46
N LEU A 50 -9.36 8.79 1.75
CA LEU A 50 -8.44 7.79 1.21
C LEU A 50 -7.97 6.77 2.27
N ARG A 51 -7.51 7.25 3.44
CA ARG A 51 -7.01 6.37 4.51
C ARG A 51 -8.06 5.36 4.99
N LYS A 52 -9.31 5.81 5.11
CA LYS A 52 -10.40 4.92 5.50
C LYS A 52 -10.77 3.94 4.38
N ARG A 53 -10.69 4.36 3.12
CA ARG A 53 -10.90 3.45 1.97
C ARG A 53 -9.81 2.37 1.91
N ILE A 54 -8.55 2.74 2.14
CA ILE A 54 -7.42 1.79 2.21
C ILE A 54 -7.69 0.73 3.29
N LYS A 55 -8.10 1.14 4.49
CA LYS A 55 -8.43 0.19 5.57
C LYS A 55 -9.55 -0.77 5.21
N LEU A 56 -10.63 -0.28 4.62
CA LEU A 56 -11.75 -1.12 4.18
C LEU A 56 -11.35 -2.15 3.10
N VAL A 57 -10.40 -1.79 2.24
CA VAL A 57 -9.83 -2.73 1.27
C VAL A 57 -8.92 -3.75 1.96
N ALA A 58 -8.09 -3.29 2.90
CA ALA A 58 -7.20 -4.16 3.68
C ALA A 58 -7.97 -5.21 4.48
N GLU A 59 -9.00 -4.81 5.22
CA GLU A 59 -9.88 -5.71 5.98
C GLU A 59 -10.39 -6.88 5.12
N LYS A 60 -10.85 -6.60 3.89
CA LYS A 60 -11.32 -7.64 2.96
C LYS A 60 -10.20 -8.56 2.45
N ASN A 61 -8.98 -8.07 2.38
CA ASN A 61 -7.84 -8.87 1.91
C ASN A 61 -7.29 -9.78 3.02
N TYR A 62 -7.40 -9.39 4.29
CA TYR A 62 -6.95 -10.23 5.41
C TYR A 62 -7.70 -11.55 5.49
N ASP A 63 -8.96 -11.63 5.07
CA ASP A 63 -9.73 -12.88 5.00
C ASP A 63 -9.11 -13.94 4.06
N GLN A 64 -8.19 -13.53 3.18
CA GLN A 64 -7.53 -14.39 2.19
C GLN A 64 -6.17 -14.94 2.64
N ILE A 65 -5.64 -14.43 3.76
CA ILE A 65 -4.36 -14.86 4.32
C ILE A 65 -4.57 -15.85 5.47
N SER A 66 -3.60 -16.77 5.62
CA SER A 66 -3.64 -17.82 6.65
C SER A 66 -2.39 -17.89 7.52
N SER A 67 -1.37 -17.11 7.19
CA SER A 67 -0.02 -17.21 7.75
C SER A 67 0.36 -16.11 8.74
N ILE A 68 -0.44 -15.01 8.80
CA ILE A 68 -0.19 -13.84 9.65
C ILE A 68 -1.52 -13.16 9.97
N GLU A 69 -1.68 -12.67 11.19
CA GLU A 69 -2.85 -11.90 11.60
C GLU A 69 -2.72 -10.41 11.23
N GLU A 70 -3.86 -9.71 11.12
CA GLU A 70 -3.89 -8.28 10.78
C GLU A 70 -3.01 -7.44 11.70
N GLN A 71 -3.01 -7.74 13.01
CA GLN A 71 -2.25 -6.99 14.02
C GLN A 71 -0.74 -7.19 13.91
N GLU A 72 -0.30 -8.27 13.28
CA GLU A 72 1.12 -8.61 13.06
C GLU A 72 1.64 -8.03 11.74
N PHE A 73 0.73 -7.61 10.85
CA PHE A 73 1.09 -7.08 9.53
C PHE A 73 1.56 -5.63 9.63
N ILE A 74 2.66 -5.31 8.98
CA ILE A 74 3.21 -3.94 8.96
C ILE A 74 2.72 -3.19 7.72
N GLY A 75 1.87 -2.19 7.94
CA GLY A 75 1.19 -1.43 6.90
C GLY A 75 -0.22 -1.93 6.62
N ASP A 76 -0.78 -1.55 5.49
CA ASP A 76 -2.12 -1.94 5.04
C ASP A 76 -2.01 -2.81 3.78
N LEU A 77 -2.58 -4.02 3.81
CA LEU A 77 -2.59 -4.96 2.68
C LEU A 77 -3.65 -4.54 1.64
N ILE A 78 -3.22 -3.99 0.52
CA ILE A 78 -4.12 -3.45 -0.51
C ILE A 78 -4.50 -4.44 -1.61
N GLN A 79 -3.68 -5.46 -1.81
CA GLN A 79 -3.96 -6.54 -2.76
C GLN A 79 -3.22 -7.81 -2.35
N VAL A 80 -3.89 -8.95 -2.47
CA VAL A 80 -3.26 -10.26 -2.39
C VAL A 80 -3.83 -11.18 -3.47
N ASN A 81 -2.93 -11.86 -4.18
CA ASN A 81 -3.23 -13.04 -4.99
C ASN A 81 -2.29 -14.13 -4.47
N PRO A 82 -2.77 -15.03 -3.63
CA PRO A 82 -1.96 -15.99 -2.89
C PRO A 82 -0.99 -16.77 -3.79
N ASN A 83 0.24 -16.92 -3.34
CA ASN A 83 1.36 -17.57 -4.04
C ASN A 83 1.75 -16.92 -5.38
N VAL A 84 1.23 -15.73 -5.72
CA VAL A 84 1.54 -15.04 -6.99
C VAL A 84 2.09 -13.65 -6.74
N LYS A 85 1.28 -12.76 -6.18
CA LYS A 85 1.66 -11.36 -5.90
C LYS A 85 0.85 -10.75 -4.76
N ALA A 86 1.46 -9.80 -4.06
CA ALA A 86 0.75 -8.98 -3.07
C ALA A 86 1.27 -7.54 -3.10
N GLN A 87 0.47 -6.61 -2.57
CA GLN A 87 0.84 -5.20 -2.44
C GLN A 87 0.39 -4.67 -1.08
N SER A 88 1.22 -3.82 -0.48
CA SER A 88 0.89 -3.10 0.75
C SER A 88 1.29 -1.64 0.67
N ILE A 89 0.67 -0.82 1.54
CA ILE A 89 1.02 0.59 1.76
C ILE A 89 1.42 0.76 3.21
N LEU A 90 2.43 1.60 3.44
CA LEU A 90 2.90 2.00 4.77
C LEU A 90 3.14 3.51 4.81
N ASP A 91 2.42 4.21 5.67
CA ASP A 91 2.68 5.63 5.95
C ASP A 91 3.82 5.76 6.96
N ILE A 92 4.82 6.58 6.64
CA ILE A 92 5.98 6.83 7.49
C ILE A 92 5.65 7.91 8.50
N THR A 93 5.47 7.49 9.75
CA THR A 93 5.14 8.34 10.89
C THR A 93 6.37 8.76 11.69
N SER A 94 6.19 9.65 12.69
CA SER A 94 7.26 10.08 13.62
C SER A 94 7.96 8.93 14.31
N ASP A 95 7.22 7.84 14.61
CA ASP A 95 7.74 6.65 15.31
C ASP A 95 8.58 5.74 14.38
N SER A 96 8.52 6.00 13.07
CA SER A 96 9.21 5.22 12.03
C SER A 96 10.53 5.83 11.58
N VAL A 97 10.89 7.03 12.06
CA VAL A 97 12.06 7.78 11.60
C VAL A 97 13.11 8.00 12.68
N PHE A 98 14.33 8.36 12.26
CA PHE A 98 15.31 8.96 13.14
C PHE A 98 14.94 10.42 13.37
N HIS A 99 14.67 10.82 14.61
CA HIS A 99 14.20 12.17 14.96
C HIS A 99 15.12 13.29 14.49
N LYS A 100 16.45 13.09 14.47
CA LYS A 100 17.43 14.10 14.02
C LYS A 100 17.39 14.35 12.52
N THR A 101 17.00 13.38 11.71
CA THR A 101 17.13 13.46 10.23
C THR A 101 15.80 13.37 9.52
N GLY A 102 14.74 12.90 10.19
CA GLY A 102 13.45 12.61 9.56
C GLY A 102 13.48 11.47 8.54
N ILE A 103 14.57 10.67 8.52
CA ILE A 103 14.74 9.55 7.61
C ILE A 103 14.17 8.29 8.26
N ALA A 104 13.40 7.50 7.50
CA ALA A 104 12.85 6.23 7.95
C ALA A 104 13.94 5.26 8.37
N ARG A 105 13.72 4.58 9.50
CA ARG A 105 14.63 3.54 9.98
C ARG A 105 14.51 2.30 9.08
N GLY A 106 15.63 1.74 8.64
CA GLY A 106 15.67 0.67 7.66
C GLY A 106 14.87 -0.58 8.06
N HIS A 107 14.81 -0.92 9.35
CA HIS A 107 14.02 -2.05 9.83
C HIS A 107 12.51 -1.89 9.59
N VAL A 108 11.99 -0.66 9.48
CA VAL A 108 10.57 -0.41 9.18
C VAL A 108 10.23 -0.84 7.76
N LEU A 109 11.09 -0.48 6.78
CA LEU A 109 10.92 -0.92 5.39
C LEU A 109 11.09 -2.43 5.25
N PHE A 110 12.04 -3.00 5.99
CA PHE A 110 12.24 -4.43 6.05
C PHE A 110 11.02 -5.15 6.63
N ALA A 111 10.46 -4.65 7.74
CA ALA A 111 9.31 -5.25 8.40
C ALA A 111 8.07 -5.26 7.48
N GLN A 112 7.80 -4.15 6.75
CA GLN A 112 6.75 -4.11 5.74
C GLN A 112 6.96 -5.17 4.65
N ALA A 113 8.17 -5.26 4.11
CA ALA A 113 8.49 -6.24 3.07
C ALA A 113 8.38 -7.67 3.56
N ASN A 114 8.81 -7.94 4.80
CA ASN A 114 8.76 -9.27 5.41
C ASN A 114 7.33 -9.73 5.68
N SER A 115 6.50 -8.91 6.33
CA SER A 115 5.10 -9.25 6.58
C SER A 115 4.33 -9.45 5.27
N LEU A 116 4.64 -8.66 4.23
CA LEU A 116 4.04 -8.82 2.91
C LEU A 116 4.41 -10.17 2.25
N CYS A 117 5.66 -10.64 2.41
CA CYS A 117 6.07 -11.95 1.92
C CYS A 117 5.39 -13.09 2.67
N VAL A 118 5.29 -12.98 3.99
CA VAL A 118 4.59 -13.97 4.81
C VAL A 118 3.13 -14.05 4.39
N ALA A 119 2.43 -12.92 4.27
CA ALA A 119 1.03 -12.85 3.84
C ALA A 119 0.79 -13.39 2.43
N LEU A 120 1.77 -13.26 1.52
CA LEU A 120 1.66 -13.71 0.13
C LEU A 120 1.56 -15.24 0.02
N ILE A 121 2.20 -16.00 0.93
CA ILE A 121 2.32 -17.46 0.84
C ILE A 121 1.14 -18.11 1.57
N LYS A 122 0.32 -18.85 0.83
CA LYS A 122 -0.84 -19.56 1.35
C LYS A 122 -0.43 -20.87 2.02
N GLN A 123 0.16 -20.75 3.21
CA GLN A 123 0.53 -21.86 4.10
C GLN A 123 0.21 -21.44 5.54
N PRO A 124 -0.13 -22.39 6.45
CA PRO A 124 -0.46 -22.06 7.83
C PRO A 124 0.72 -21.50 8.64
N THR A 125 1.95 -21.83 8.22
CA THR A 125 3.18 -21.32 8.86
C THR A 125 4.18 -20.99 7.77
N VAL A 126 4.64 -19.72 7.77
CA VAL A 126 5.64 -19.21 6.84
C VAL A 126 6.71 -18.47 7.63
N LEU A 127 7.96 -18.87 7.46
CA LEU A 127 9.10 -18.27 8.11
C LEU A 127 10.13 -17.83 7.08
N THR A 128 10.71 -16.67 7.28
CA THR A 128 11.83 -16.19 6.45
C THR A 128 13.09 -16.97 6.79
N HIS A 129 13.64 -17.68 5.82
CA HIS A 129 14.89 -18.43 5.97
C HIS A 129 16.11 -17.53 5.68
N GLU A 130 16.07 -16.82 4.56
CA GLU A 130 17.17 -15.97 4.12
C GLU A 130 16.64 -14.71 3.42
N SER A 131 17.48 -13.67 3.35
CA SER A 131 17.09 -12.44 2.72
C SER A 131 18.28 -11.57 2.32
N SER A 132 18.28 -11.08 1.09
CA SER A 132 19.20 -10.06 0.58
C SER A 132 18.49 -8.72 0.43
N ILE A 133 19.02 -7.65 1.05
CA ILE A 133 18.37 -6.35 1.18
C ILE A 133 19.22 -5.26 0.52
N GLN A 134 18.58 -4.33 -0.18
CA GLN A 134 19.21 -3.12 -0.68
C GLN A 134 18.31 -1.90 -0.39
N PHE A 135 18.84 -0.94 0.38
CA PHE A 135 18.28 0.40 0.52
C PHE A 135 18.83 1.26 -0.61
N ILE A 136 17.97 1.81 -1.45
CA ILE A 136 18.34 2.51 -2.69
C ILE A 136 18.28 4.00 -2.49
N GLU A 137 17.13 4.49 -1.97
CA GLU A 137 16.89 5.90 -1.73
C GLU A 137 16.34 6.13 -0.32
N LYS A 138 16.52 7.35 0.18
CA LYS A 138 16.03 7.77 1.51
C LYS A 138 14.53 7.96 1.48
N VAL A 139 13.86 7.35 2.44
CA VAL A 139 12.43 7.56 2.72
C VAL A 139 12.32 8.52 3.90
N LYS A 140 11.40 9.48 3.83
CA LYS A 140 11.27 10.55 4.82
C LYS A 140 9.95 10.47 5.58
N LEU A 141 9.88 11.20 6.67
CA LEU A 141 8.64 11.43 7.41
C LEU A 141 7.54 11.93 6.47
N ASN A 142 6.33 11.40 6.61
CA ASN A 142 5.14 11.64 5.80
C ASN A 142 5.18 11.07 4.37
N ASP A 143 6.22 10.34 3.99
CA ASP A 143 6.18 9.55 2.78
C ASP A 143 5.23 8.35 2.96
N THR A 144 4.55 7.97 1.87
CA THR A 144 3.81 6.72 1.77
C THR A 144 4.61 5.73 0.93
N VAL A 145 4.98 4.61 1.51
CA VAL A 145 5.74 3.54 0.85
C VAL A 145 4.78 2.47 0.33
N LYS A 146 4.76 2.27 -0.99
CA LYS A 146 4.08 1.14 -1.63
C LYS A 146 5.05 0.00 -1.84
N ALA A 147 4.79 -1.16 -1.24
CA ALA A 147 5.55 -2.39 -1.44
C ALA A 147 4.80 -3.35 -2.37
N GLU A 148 5.52 -3.98 -3.29
CA GLU A 148 5.03 -4.98 -4.22
C GLU A 148 5.86 -6.25 -4.08
N ALA A 149 5.22 -7.36 -3.70
CA ALA A 149 5.82 -8.69 -3.59
C ALA A 149 5.38 -9.59 -4.75
N ARG A 150 6.30 -10.39 -5.30
CA ARG A 150 6.00 -11.40 -6.32
C ARG A 150 6.78 -12.67 -6.04
N VAL A 151 6.12 -13.81 -6.14
CA VAL A 151 6.79 -15.11 -6.18
C VAL A 151 7.51 -15.23 -7.52
N VAL A 152 8.84 -15.38 -7.49
CA VAL A 152 9.69 -15.49 -8.70
C VAL A 152 10.11 -16.93 -8.97
N ASN A 153 10.12 -17.78 -7.93
CA ASN A 153 10.40 -19.20 -8.04
C ASN A 153 9.83 -19.94 -6.82
N GLN A 154 9.60 -21.24 -6.97
CA GLN A 154 9.14 -22.14 -5.91
C GLN A 154 9.81 -23.50 -6.03
N THR A 155 10.20 -24.06 -4.91
CA THR A 155 10.64 -25.45 -4.77
C THR A 155 9.71 -26.21 -3.84
N ALA A 156 9.94 -27.49 -3.60
CA ALA A 156 9.13 -28.27 -2.66
C ALA A 156 9.17 -27.73 -1.21
N LYS A 157 10.23 -26.99 -0.84
CA LYS A 157 10.45 -26.50 0.55
C LYS A 157 10.48 -24.98 0.67
N HIS A 158 10.74 -24.24 -0.39
CA HIS A 158 10.99 -22.80 -0.35
C HIS A 158 10.24 -22.05 -1.44
N TYR A 159 9.76 -20.88 -1.09
CA TYR A 159 9.30 -19.85 -2.04
C TYR A 159 10.36 -18.76 -2.15
N TYR A 160 10.64 -18.34 -3.37
CA TYR A 160 11.55 -17.22 -3.64
C TYR A 160 10.70 -16.01 -4.03
N VAL A 161 10.78 -14.97 -3.21
CA VAL A 161 9.95 -13.78 -3.37
C VAL A 161 10.82 -12.55 -3.61
N GLU A 162 10.52 -11.79 -4.65
CA GLU A 162 11.10 -10.47 -4.86
C GLU A 162 10.14 -9.39 -4.35
N VAL A 163 10.67 -8.43 -3.57
CA VAL A 163 9.92 -7.26 -3.13
C VAL A 163 10.59 -5.99 -3.64
N LYS A 164 9.78 -5.07 -4.15
CA LYS A 164 10.17 -3.71 -4.53
C LYS A 164 9.29 -2.71 -3.82
N SER A 165 9.89 -1.73 -3.18
CA SER A 165 9.15 -0.67 -2.50
C SER A 165 9.44 0.69 -3.14
N TYR A 166 8.38 1.48 -3.28
CA TYR A 166 8.39 2.76 -3.99
C TYR A 166 7.80 3.86 -3.12
N VAL A 167 8.36 5.06 -3.23
CA VAL A 167 7.70 6.31 -2.84
C VAL A 167 7.34 7.04 -4.12
N LYS A 168 6.04 7.22 -4.39
CA LYS A 168 5.51 7.66 -5.69
C LYS A 168 6.00 6.73 -6.81
N HIS A 169 6.95 7.19 -7.66
CA HIS A 169 7.53 6.43 -8.76
C HIS A 169 9.00 6.05 -8.52
N THR A 170 9.59 6.46 -7.40
CA THR A 170 11.00 6.23 -7.09
C THR A 170 11.16 4.92 -6.33
N LEU A 171 11.98 4.00 -6.84
CA LEU A 171 12.36 2.77 -6.15
C LEU A 171 13.26 3.13 -4.97
N VAL A 172 12.83 2.80 -3.76
CA VAL A 172 13.55 3.14 -2.52
C VAL A 172 14.16 1.94 -1.82
N PHE A 173 13.58 0.75 -2.05
CA PHE A 173 14.02 -0.47 -1.40
C PHE A 173 13.72 -1.66 -2.31
N LYS A 174 14.63 -2.63 -2.34
CA LYS A 174 14.38 -3.93 -2.95
C LYS A 174 14.95 -5.06 -2.11
N ARG A 175 14.34 -6.23 -2.21
CA ARG A 175 14.69 -7.42 -1.47
C ARG A 175 14.42 -8.69 -2.27
N LYS A 176 15.25 -9.73 -2.04
CA LYS A 176 14.97 -11.11 -2.43
C LYS A 176 14.92 -11.97 -1.17
N PHE A 177 13.90 -12.77 -1.08
CA PHE A 177 13.66 -13.76 -0.04
C PHE A 177 13.83 -15.14 -0.60
#